data_77d03a4b688bf974a2dbcb9a6ca1400d
#
_entry.id   77d03a4b688bf974a2dbcb9a6ca1400d
#
_cell.length_a   1.000
_cell.length_b   1.000
_cell.length_c   1.000
_cell.angle_alpha   90.00
_cell.angle_beta   90.00
_cell.angle_gamma   90.00
#
_symmetry.space_group_name_H-M   'P 1'
#
loop_
_entity.id
_entity.type
_entity.pdbx_description
1 polymer ?
#
loop_
_entity_poly.entity_id
_entity_poly.type
_entity_poly.pdbx_seq_one_letter_code
_entity_poly.pdbx_strand_id
1 'polypeptide(L)'
;GLQWYRQYPGKGPTLLFYLASGTKERGRLRSMMSLKDKRSSLHITASQSGDSATYFCAVETTAGNYQLHFGQGTKLTVKANIQNPQPALYQLRSPKSSNTSVCLLTDFGFYNGSIKNETVTGSEATVLEM
;
A
#
# COMPACT_ATOMS: atom_id res chain seq x y z
N GLY A 1 12.92 -10.58 -22.44
CA GLY A 1 12.33 -9.38 -21.82
C GLY A 1 12.00 -9.58 -20.36
N LEU A 2 11.89 -8.46 -19.67
CA LEU A 2 11.53 -8.42 -18.27
C LEU A 2 10.27 -7.60 -18.10
N GLN A 3 9.38 -8.06 -17.23
CA GLN A 3 8.11 -7.41 -16.94
C GLN A 3 8.03 -7.10 -15.46
N TRP A 4 7.49 -5.93 -15.11
CA TRP A 4 7.16 -5.54 -13.75
C TRP A 4 5.64 -5.44 -13.60
N TYR A 5 5.13 -6.03 -12.52
CA TYR A 5 3.71 -6.07 -12.19
C TYR A 5 3.45 -5.47 -10.83
N ARG A 6 2.27 -4.90 -10.67
CA ARG A 6 1.72 -4.44 -9.41
C ARG A 6 0.41 -5.18 -9.15
N GLN A 7 0.27 -5.69 -7.95
CA GLN A 7 -0.95 -6.37 -7.52
C GLN A 7 -1.44 -5.75 -6.22
N TYR A 8 -2.59 -5.09 -6.31
CA TYR A 8 -3.29 -4.60 -5.13
C TYR A 8 -3.95 -5.77 -4.38
N PRO A 9 -4.15 -5.64 -3.03
CA PRO A 9 -4.78 -6.69 -2.25
C PRO A 9 -6.14 -7.09 -2.81
N GLY A 10 -6.34 -8.40 -2.96
CA GLY A 10 -7.59 -8.96 -3.48
C GLY A 10 -7.84 -8.75 -4.97
N LYS A 11 -6.88 -8.23 -5.72
CA LYS A 11 -6.99 -7.97 -7.16
C LYS A 11 -5.94 -8.72 -7.96
N GLY A 12 -6.16 -8.81 -9.27
CA GLY A 12 -5.19 -9.38 -10.19
C GLY A 12 -3.99 -8.48 -10.44
N PRO A 13 -2.88 -9.04 -10.96
CA PRO A 13 -1.70 -8.27 -11.31
C PRO A 13 -1.95 -7.37 -12.53
N THR A 14 -1.34 -6.18 -12.51
CA THR A 14 -1.36 -5.22 -13.60
C THR A 14 0.05 -5.00 -14.10
N LEU A 15 0.26 -5.07 -15.41
CA LEU A 15 1.56 -4.82 -16.03
C LEU A 15 1.91 -3.33 -15.90
N LEU A 16 3.08 -3.06 -15.32
CA LEU A 16 3.63 -1.70 -15.21
C LEU A 16 4.60 -1.39 -16.33
N PHE A 17 5.57 -2.28 -16.54
CA PHE A 17 6.63 -2.09 -17.52
C PHE A 17 6.99 -3.40 -18.21
N TYR A 18 7.31 -3.27 -19.49
CA TYR A 18 8.05 -4.27 -20.25
C TYR A 18 9.37 -3.66 -20.70
N LEU A 19 10.49 -4.30 -20.34
CA LEU A 19 11.83 -3.84 -20.70
C LEU A 19 12.59 -4.96 -21.40
N ALA A 20 13.14 -4.64 -22.55
CA ALA A 20 14.19 -5.44 -23.18
C ALA A 20 15.58 -5.03 -22.68
N SER A 21 15.79 -3.76 -22.43
CA SER A 21 17.02 -3.17 -21.88
C SER A 21 16.76 -1.71 -21.48
N GLY A 22 17.68 -1.13 -20.72
CA GLY A 22 17.68 0.29 -20.42
C GLY A 22 16.69 0.72 -19.36
N THR A 23 16.14 1.90 -19.53
CA THR A 23 15.30 2.57 -18.52
C THR A 23 13.97 3.01 -19.13
N LYS A 24 12.90 2.86 -18.38
CA LYS A 24 11.59 3.41 -18.71
C LYS A 24 11.01 4.14 -17.51
N GLU A 25 10.30 5.22 -17.79
CA GLU A 25 9.60 6.00 -16.77
C GLU A 25 8.14 6.20 -17.15
N ARG A 26 7.28 6.18 -16.16
CA ARG A 26 5.87 6.51 -16.30
C ARG A 26 5.32 7.06 -14.99
N GLY A 27 5.00 8.37 -14.99
CA GLY A 27 4.57 9.05 -13.76
C GLY A 27 5.66 9.00 -12.70
N ARG A 28 5.30 8.50 -11.52
CA ARG A 28 6.22 8.36 -10.38
C ARG A 28 7.01 7.04 -10.40
N LEU A 29 6.82 6.23 -11.40
CA LEU A 29 7.48 4.93 -11.54
C LEU A 29 8.62 5.01 -12.53
N ARG A 30 9.74 4.41 -12.16
CA ARG A 30 10.93 4.27 -13.00
C ARG A 30 11.48 2.86 -12.89
N SER A 31 11.70 2.24 -14.02
CA SER A 31 12.31 0.92 -14.08
C SER A 31 13.59 0.93 -14.88
N MET A 32 14.59 0.25 -14.38
CA MET A 32 15.91 0.09 -15.01
C MET A 32 16.21 -1.40 -15.16
N MET A 33 16.88 -1.74 -16.25
CA MET A 33 17.36 -3.08 -16.51
C MET A 33 18.81 -3.04 -16.99
N SER A 34 19.67 -3.84 -16.36
CA SER A 34 21.03 -4.08 -16.79
C SER A 34 21.19 -5.54 -17.22
N LEU A 35 21.39 -5.74 -18.52
CA LEU A 35 21.65 -7.07 -19.06
C LEU A 35 23.01 -7.60 -18.60
N LYS A 36 24.00 -6.72 -18.45
CA LYS A 36 25.35 -7.07 -18.00
C LYS A 36 25.33 -7.62 -16.58
N ASP A 37 24.63 -6.96 -15.68
CA ASP A 37 24.54 -7.34 -14.27
C ASP A 37 23.42 -8.32 -13.98
N LYS A 38 22.57 -8.61 -14.96
CA LYS A 38 21.37 -9.43 -14.83
C LYS A 38 20.48 -8.96 -13.69
N ARG A 39 20.26 -7.64 -13.62
CA ARG A 39 19.47 -6.97 -12.59
C ARG A 39 18.46 -6.03 -13.19
N SER A 40 17.36 -5.89 -12.51
CA SER A 40 16.38 -4.86 -12.76
C SER A 40 15.94 -4.25 -11.44
N SER A 41 15.52 -2.99 -11.50
CA SER A 41 15.00 -2.28 -10.34
C SER A 41 13.74 -1.52 -10.72
N LEU A 42 12.87 -1.33 -9.74
CA LEU A 42 11.68 -0.51 -9.84
C LEU A 42 11.75 0.56 -8.75
N HIS A 43 11.68 1.82 -9.16
CA HIS A 43 11.71 2.96 -8.24
C HIS A 43 10.38 3.67 -8.24
N ILE A 44 9.94 4.06 -7.06
CA ILE A 44 8.74 4.88 -6.87
C ILE A 44 9.18 6.20 -6.24
N THR A 45 8.95 7.30 -6.96
CA THR A 45 9.23 8.65 -6.46
C THR A 45 8.05 9.13 -5.64
N ALA A 46 8.33 9.81 -4.52
CA ALA A 46 7.30 10.37 -3.64
C ALA A 46 6.20 9.37 -3.33
N SER A 47 6.58 8.24 -2.75
CA SER A 47 5.66 7.14 -2.46
C SER A 47 4.48 7.60 -1.61
N GLN A 48 3.31 7.08 -1.92
CA GLN A 48 2.03 7.40 -1.29
C GLN A 48 1.41 6.12 -0.72
N SER A 49 0.48 6.25 0.21
CA SER A 49 -0.22 5.10 0.78
C SER A 49 -0.94 4.26 -0.28
N GLY A 50 -1.44 4.89 -1.35
CA GLY A 50 -2.04 4.22 -2.49
C GLY A 50 -1.08 3.38 -3.35
N ASP A 51 0.24 3.48 -3.11
CA ASP A 51 1.24 2.64 -3.75
C ASP A 51 1.43 1.30 -3.02
N SER A 52 0.79 1.12 -1.88
CA SER A 52 0.85 -0.12 -1.11
C SER A 52 0.26 -1.27 -1.92
N ALA A 53 1.09 -2.23 -2.26
CA ALA A 53 0.75 -3.37 -3.12
C ALA A 53 1.87 -4.39 -3.08
N THR A 54 1.69 -5.51 -3.74
CA THR A 54 2.77 -6.45 -4.03
C THR A 54 3.33 -6.16 -5.42
N TYR A 55 4.64 -5.98 -5.50
CA TYR A 55 5.36 -5.74 -6.75
C TYR A 55 6.22 -6.96 -7.07
N PHE A 56 6.14 -7.45 -8.28
CA PHE A 56 6.95 -8.58 -8.71
C PHE A 56 7.36 -8.45 -10.17
N CYS A 57 8.47 -9.10 -10.49
CA CYS A 57 8.98 -9.15 -11.85
C CYS A 57 8.79 -10.54 -12.45
N ALA A 58 8.80 -10.58 -13.76
CA ALA A 58 8.78 -11.81 -14.53
C ALA A 58 9.78 -11.70 -15.67
N VAL A 59 10.46 -12.80 -15.96
CA VAL A 59 11.45 -12.87 -17.02
C VAL A 59 11.02 -13.92 -18.05
N GLU A 60 11.06 -13.54 -19.31
CA GLU A 60 10.81 -14.43 -20.44
C GLU A 60 12.10 -15.17 -20.82
N THR A 61 12.01 -16.47 -20.99
CA THR A 61 13.06 -17.28 -21.57
C THR A 61 12.57 -17.93 -22.84
N THR A 62 13.40 -17.88 -23.89
CA THR A 62 13.10 -18.41 -25.21
C THR A 62 13.97 -19.60 -25.56
N ALA A 63 14.84 -20.05 -24.66
CA ALA A 63 15.66 -21.24 -24.86
C ALA A 63 14.79 -22.51 -24.75
N GLY A 64 14.38 -23.05 -25.89
CA GLY A 64 13.41 -24.13 -25.96
C GLY A 64 11.99 -23.63 -26.10
N ASN A 65 11.11 -24.00 -25.19
CA ASN A 65 9.75 -23.49 -25.14
C ASN A 65 9.70 -22.11 -24.44
N TYR A 66 8.85 -21.23 -24.93
CA TYR A 66 8.59 -19.95 -24.25
C TYR A 66 8.11 -20.20 -22.83
N GLN A 67 8.80 -19.63 -21.86
CA GLN A 67 8.46 -19.73 -20.45
C GLN A 67 8.57 -18.37 -19.79
N LEU A 68 7.67 -18.10 -18.86
CA LEU A 68 7.67 -16.91 -18.04
C LEU A 68 7.96 -17.31 -16.59
N HIS A 69 9.05 -16.76 -16.05
CA HIS A 69 9.48 -17.03 -14.68
C HIS A 69 9.20 -15.82 -13.81
N PHE A 70 8.40 -16.02 -12.79
CA PHE A 70 8.02 -14.96 -11.86
C PHE A 70 8.93 -14.92 -10.64
N GLY A 71 9.31 -13.72 -10.22
CA GLY A 71 9.91 -13.51 -8.91
C GLY A 71 8.90 -13.71 -7.79
N GLN A 72 9.38 -13.85 -6.55
CA GLN A 72 8.53 -14.07 -5.38
C GLN A 72 7.69 -12.85 -5.00
N GLY A 73 8.14 -11.67 -5.40
CA GLY A 73 7.45 -10.42 -5.10
C GLY A 73 7.88 -9.78 -3.79
N THR A 74 7.60 -8.50 -3.72
CA THR A 74 7.84 -7.67 -2.54
C THR A 74 6.53 -6.98 -2.16
N LYS A 75 6.08 -7.23 -0.95
CA LYS A 75 4.94 -6.53 -0.39
C LYS A 75 5.40 -5.18 0.13
N LEU A 76 4.98 -4.12 -0.55
CA LEU A 76 5.26 -2.76 -0.15
C LEU A 76 4.11 -2.22 0.67
N THR A 77 4.42 -1.67 1.84
CA THR A 77 3.47 -0.95 2.67
C THR A 77 3.98 0.47 2.83
N VAL A 78 3.24 1.44 2.33
CA VAL A 78 3.55 2.87 2.49
C VAL A 78 2.59 3.43 3.52
N LYS A 79 3.15 3.86 4.64
CA LYS A 79 2.39 4.44 5.74
C LYS A 79 2.38 5.94 5.62
N ALA A 80 1.21 6.55 5.81
CA ALA A 80 1.09 7.99 5.83
C ALA A 80 1.87 8.56 7.02
N ASN A 81 2.76 9.53 6.75
CA ASN A 81 3.47 10.24 7.80
C ASN A 81 2.62 11.43 8.25
N ILE A 82 1.89 11.25 9.33
CA ILE A 82 1.10 12.33 9.94
C ILE A 82 2.01 13.07 10.91
N GLN A 83 2.52 14.24 10.50
CA GLN A 83 3.48 15.03 11.29
C GLN A 83 2.85 15.70 12.51
N ASN A 84 1.58 16.08 12.42
CA ASN A 84 0.83 16.71 13.49
C ASN A 84 -0.51 15.99 13.64
N PRO A 85 -0.56 14.81 14.27
CA PRO A 85 -1.81 14.11 14.46
C PRO A 85 -2.74 14.94 15.33
N GLN A 86 -3.94 15.19 14.82
CA GLN A 86 -5.00 15.89 15.56
C GLN A 86 -6.15 14.93 15.78
N PRO A 87 -6.12 14.14 16.87
CA PRO A 87 -7.21 13.25 17.18
C PRO A 87 -8.50 14.02 17.34
N ALA A 88 -9.54 13.58 16.68
CA ALA A 88 -10.86 14.14 16.77
C ALA A 88 -11.85 13.08 17.21
N LEU A 89 -12.75 13.47 18.11
CA LEU A 89 -13.82 12.61 18.59
C LEU A 89 -15.14 13.12 18.05
N TYR A 90 -15.78 12.31 17.22
CA TYR A 90 -17.11 12.62 16.67
C TYR A 90 -18.16 11.77 17.34
N GLN A 91 -19.22 12.40 17.82
CA GLN A 91 -20.37 11.69 18.34
C GLN A 91 -21.39 11.48 17.22
N LEU A 92 -21.66 10.23 16.90
CA LEU A 92 -22.63 9.84 15.91
C LEU A 92 -23.93 9.48 16.63
N ARG A 93 -25.03 10.18 16.28
CA ARG A 93 -26.35 9.91 16.84
C ARG A 93 -27.25 9.30 15.78
N SER A 94 -28.02 8.30 16.19
CA SER A 94 -29.08 7.78 15.34
C SER A 94 -30.17 8.85 15.15
N PRO A 95 -30.66 9.07 13.92
CA PRO A 95 -31.75 10.03 13.68
C PRO A 95 -33.08 9.61 14.29
N LYS A 96 -33.21 8.37 14.70
CA LYS A 96 -34.37 7.87 15.47
C LYS A 96 -33.97 7.85 16.93
N SER A 97 -34.62 8.63 17.76
CA SER A 97 -34.44 8.81 19.19
C SER A 97 -34.09 7.51 19.94
N SER A 98 -32.87 7.05 19.80
CA SER A 98 -32.37 5.96 20.61
C SER A 98 -31.39 6.54 21.63
N ASN A 99 -31.40 5.96 22.82
CA ASN A 99 -30.45 6.31 23.88
C ASN A 99 -29.03 5.83 23.58
N THR A 100 -28.78 5.29 22.39
CA THR A 100 -27.49 4.79 21.94
C THR A 100 -26.78 5.88 21.12
N SER A 101 -25.55 6.20 21.49
CA SER A 101 -24.65 7.05 20.73
C SER A 101 -23.35 6.30 20.46
N VAL A 102 -22.78 6.56 19.28
CA VAL A 102 -21.49 6.01 18.88
C VAL A 102 -20.53 7.16 18.72
N CYS A 103 -19.34 7.03 19.29
CA CYS A 103 -18.28 8.02 19.15
C CYS A 103 -17.20 7.47 18.22
N LEU A 104 -16.77 8.28 17.27
CA LEU A 104 -15.66 7.98 16.38
C LEU A 104 -14.45 8.81 16.82
N LEU A 105 -13.38 8.11 17.22
CA LEU A 105 -12.07 8.70 17.46
C LEU A 105 -11.21 8.46 16.24
N THR A 106 -10.73 9.52 15.62
CA THR A 106 -9.99 9.44 14.36
C THR A 106 -8.83 10.44 14.32
N ASP A 107 -8.02 10.38 13.26
CA ASP A 107 -6.94 11.32 12.97
C ASP A 107 -5.78 11.33 13.98
N PHE A 108 -5.56 10.22 14.69
CA PHE A 108 -4.49 10.15 15.71
C PHE A 108 -3.14 9.66 15.17
N GLY A 109 -3.03 9.30 13.88
CA GLY A 109 -1.75 8.91 13.25
C GLY A 109 -1.07 7.72 13.91
N PHE A 110 0.27 7.76 13.94
CA PHE A 110 1.07 6.80 14.70
C PHE A 110 1.19 7.25 16.14
N TYR A 111 0.43 6.66 17.00
CA TYR A 111 0.46 6.95 18.41
C TYR A 111 1.09 5.78 19.18
N ASN A 112 2.28 6.02 19.79
CA ASN A 112 2.98 5.02 20.61
C ASN A 112 2.47 4.95 22.05
N GLY A 113 1.34 5.56 22.34
CA GLY A 113 0.73 5.55 23.66
C GLY A 113 -0.60 4.81 23.68
N SER A 114 -0.93 4.25 24.82
CA SER A 114 -2.31 3.81 25.05
C SER A 114 -3.22 5.04 25.09
N ILE A 115 -4.26 5.03 24.28
CA ILE A 115 -5.34 6.01 24.43
C ILE A 115 -5.95 5.74 25.81
N LYS A 116 -5.65 6.62 26.77
CA LYS A 116 -6.26 6.50 28.09
C LYS A 116 -7.75 6.77 27.95
N ASN A 117 -8.56 5.83 28.39
CA ASN A 117 -10.02 5.91 28.42
C ASN A 117 -10.59 7.00 29.34
N GLU A 118 -9.77 7.97 29.75
CA GLU A 118 -10.16 8.97 30.74
C GLU A 118 -11.25 9.92 30.29
N THR A 119 -11.52 10.00 28.98
CA THR A 119 -12.53 10.89 28.41
C THR A 119 -13.68 10.18 27.72
N VAL A 120 -13.63 8.87 27.59
CA VAL A 120 -14.69 8.09 26.94
C VAL A 120 -15.30 7.14 27.95
N THR A 121 -16.42 7.54 28.52
CA THR A 121 -17.24 6.68 29.39
C THR A 121 -18.27 5.97 28.52
N GLY A 122 -18.00 4.74 28.15
CA GLY A 122 -18.91 3.92 27.37
C GLY A 122 -18.62 2.45 27.60
N SER A 123 -19.59 1.61 27.38
CA SER A 123 -19.48 0.19 27.69
C SER A 123 -18.67 -0.62 26.69
N GLU A 124 -18.48 -0.14 25.47
CA GLU A 124 -17.79 -0.86 24.41
C GLU A 124 -17.11 0.11 23.43
N ALA A 125 -15.83 -0.11 23.16
CA ALA A 125 -15.10 0.60 22.12
C ALA A 125 -14.55 -0.41 21.12
N THR A 126 -14.79 -0.16 19.84
CA THR A 126 -14.20 -0.93 18.74
C THR A 126 -13.20 -0.06 18.02
N VAL A 127 -11.97 -0.52 17.90
CA VAL A 127 -10.95 0.14 17.09
C VAL A 127 -11.06 -0.37 15.68
N LEU A 128 -11.34 0.53 14.75
CA LEU A 128 -11.33 0.21 13.33
C LEU A 128 -9.99 0.65 12.74
N GLU A 129 -9.21 -0.31 12.30
CA GLU A 129 -8.00 -0.05 11.53
C GLU A 129 -8.37 0.04 10.05
N MET A 130 -8.07 1.18 9.46
CA MET A 130 -8.22 1.39 8.03
C MET A 130 -6.87 1.29 7.31
#